data_acdd7986725755961bdd5abb9c347605
#
_entry.id   acdd7986725755961bdd5abb9c347605
#
_cell.length_a   1.000
_cell.length_b   1.000
_cell.length_c   1.000
_cell.angle_alpha   90.00
_cell.angle_beta   90.00
_cell.angle_gamma   90.00
#
_symmetry.space_group_name_H-M   'P 1'
#
loop_
_entity.id
_entity.type
_entity.pdbx_description
1 polymer ?
#
loop_
_entity_poly.entity_id
_entity_poly.type
_entity_poly.pdbx_seq_one_letter_code
_entity_poly.pdbx_strand_id
1 'polypeptide(L)'
;VVRSGGTVASYTWDTINQGSPSSLIGRQLSEMGFTPESPPNPQVSEMTALGKLWSSGGLIDVESQIINVERQFRDIEEYWKIASLFPNIQKIIPVLTETQIDELKARLEPQLSIGSNGQLIQTATANAIKGSVT
;
A
#
# COMPACT_ATOMS: atom_id res chain seq x y z
N VAL A 1 -1.19 -19.13 -18.77
CA VAL A 1 -2.47 -19.56 -19.35
C VAL A 1 -3.17 -20.50 -18.38
N VAL A 2 -4.41 -20.20 -18.04
CA VAL A 2 -5.24 -21.00 -17.12
C VAL A 2 -6.26 -21.78 -17.97
N ARG A 3 -6.39 -23.08 -17.71
CA ARG A 3 -7.35 -23.95 -18.42
C ARG A 3 -8.79 -23.62 -18.03
N SER A 4 -9.77 -24.01 -18.86
CA SER A 4 -11.19 -23.98 -18.49
C SER A 4 -11.44 -24.67 -17.14
N GLY A 5 -12.26 -24.08 -16.30
CA GLY A 5 -12.50 -24.50 -14.90
C GLY A 5 -11.37 -24.17 -13.92
N GLY A 6 -10.29 -23.57 -14.38
CA GLY A 6 -9.19 -23.16 -13.50
C GLY A 6 -9.48 -21.84 -12.78
N THR A 7 -8.90 -21.67 -11.59
CA THR A 7 -9.04 -20.44 -10.78
C THR A 7 -7.89 -19.48 -11.04
N VAL A 8 -8.22 -18.21 -11.18
CA VAL A 8 -7.30 -17.08 -11.14
C VAL A 8 -7.50 -16.35 -9.82
N ALA A 9 -6.45 -15.92 -9.17
CA ALA A 9 -6.53 -15.09 -7.98
C ALA A 9 -5.47 -13.98 -8.02
N SER A 10 -5.78 -12.85 -7.42
CA SER A 10 -4.87 -11.71 -7.27
C SER A 10 -5.16 -10.98 -5.98
N TYR A 11 -4.20 -10.19 -5.54
CA TYR A 11 -4.41 -9.18 -4.52
C TYR A 11 -3.61 -7.92 -4.88
N THR A 12 -4.14 -6.78 -4.47
CA THR A 12 -3.49 -5.48 -4.65
C THR A 12 -3.70 -4.63 -3.40
N TRP A 13 -2.76 -3.74 -3.10
CA TRP A 13 -2.98 -2.74 -2.06
C TRP A 13 -4.13 -1.81 -2.47
N ASP A 14 -5.00 -1.47 -1.53
CA ASP A 14 -6.08 -0.51 -1.73
C ASP A 14 -5.53 0.93 -1.80
N THR A 15 -4.81 1.20 -2.89
CA THR A 15 -4.04 2.43 -3.06
C THR A 15 -4.93 3.67 -3.05
N ILE A 16 -6.11 3.58 -3.67
CA ILE A 16 -7.03 4.74 -3.77
C ILE A 16 -7.55 5.17 -2.39
N ASN A 17 -7.73 4.22 -1.47
CA ASN A 17 -8.15 4.47 -0.10
C ASN A 17 -6.96 4.52 0.89
N GLN A 18 -5.75 4.77 0.38
CA GLN A 18 -4.54 4.90 1.20
C GLN A 18 -4.16 3.64 2.00
N GLY A 19 -4.56 2.47 1.53
CA GLY A 19 -4.27 1.19 2.18
C GLY A 19 -2.87 0.64 1.93
N SER A 20 -2.10 1.20 0.99
CA SER A 20 -0.72 0.74 0.74
C SER A 20 0.21 1.05 1.91
N PRO A 21 1.18 0.18 2.22
CA PRO A 21 2.20 0.47 3.23
C PRO A 21 2.99 1.75 2.96
N SER A 22 3.11 2.19 1.69
CA SER A 22 3.79 3.43 1.32
C SER A 22 2.89 4.68 1.38
N SER A 23 1.59 4.53 1.63
CA SER A 23 0.63 5.64 1.59
C SER A 23 0.93 6.71 2.65
N LEU A 24 1.30 6.30 3.86
CA LEU A 24 1.61 7.24 4.94
C LEU A 24 2.81 8.12 4.59
N ILE A 25 3.94 7.52 4.24
CA ILE A 25 5.15 8.27 3.90
C ILE A 25 4.95 9.09 2.61
N GLY A 26 4.24 8.55 1.63
CA GLY A 26 3.90 9.26 0.39
C GLY A 26 3.08 10.52 0.66
N ARG A 27 2.09 10.44 1.54
CA ARG A 27 1.28 11.60 1.95
C ARG A 27 2.13 12.67 2.65
N GLN A 28 2.97 12.28 3.60
CA GLN A 28 3.82 13.23 4.32
C GLN A 28 4.83 13.91 3.38
N LEU A 29 5.40 13.19 2.43
CA LEU A 29 6.24 13.78 1.39
C LEU A 29 5.47 14.77 0.51
N SER A 30 4.23 14.46 0.16
CA SER A 30 3.37 15.37 -0.62
C SER A 30 3.07 16.66 0.14
N GLU A 31 2.82 16.58 1.45
CA GLU A 31 2.63 17.74 2.32
C GLU A 31 3.91 18.60 2.46
N MET A 32 5.08 17.99 2.29
CA MET A 32 6.37 18.68 2.25
C MET A 32 6.73 19.23 0.84
N GLY A 33 5.85 19.07 -0.16
CA GLY A 33 6.03 19.59 -1.51
C GLY A 33 6.72 18.65 -2.50
N PHE A 34 6.93 17.39 -2.15
CA PHE A 34 7.45 16.36 -3.05
C PHE A 34 6.29 15.63 -3.75
N THR A 35 6.60 14.95 -4.86
CA THR A 35 5.59 14.22 -5.64
C THR A 35 5.99 12.74 -5.77
N PRO A 36 5.62 11.87 -4.82
CA PRO A 36 5.80 10.43 -4.95
C PRO A 36 5.06 9.89 -6.17
N GLU A 37 5.68 8.94 -6.86
CA GLU A 37 5.02 8.29 -7.98
C GLU A 37 3.81 7.48 -7.51
N SER A 38 2.72 7.59 -8.26
CA SER A 38 1.53 6.77 -8.09
C SER A 38 1.56 5.61 -9.10
N PRO A 39 1.07 4.43 -8.75
CA PRO A 39 0.93 3.35 -9.73
C PRO A 39 -0.02 3.80 -10.87
N PRO A 40 0.15 3.26 -12.08
CA PRO A 40 -0.78 3.54 -13.17
C PRO A 40 -2.18 3.02 -12.81
N ASN A 41 -3.20 3.81 -13.15
CA ASN A 41 -4.62 3.47 -12.93
C ASN A 41 -4.92 3.04 -11.48
N PRO A 42 -4.60 3.86 -10.46
CA PRO A 42 -4.78 3.47 -9.05
C PRO A 42 -6.25 3.16 -8.71
N GLN A 43 -7.21 3.64 -9.51
CA GLN A 43 -8.64 3.38 -9.34
C GLN A 43 -9.00 1.89 -9.41
N VAL A 44 -8.24 1.08 -10.18
CA VAL A 44 -8.49 -0.36 -10.27
C VAL A 44 -8.10 -1.14 -9.01
N SER A 45 -7.44 -0.48 -8.06
CA SER A 45 -7.15 -1.07 -6.75
C SER A 45 -8.36 -1.06 -5.80
N GLU A 46 -9.38 -0.26 -6.11
CA GLU A 46 -10.62 -0.22 -5.34
C GLU A 46 -11.45 -1.48 -5.60
N MET A 47 -12.07 -2.04 -4.56
CA MET A 47 -12.72 -3.34 -4.58
C MET A 47 -13.82 -3.44 -5.64
N THR A 48 -14.67 -2.42 -5.76
CA THR A 48 -15.79 -2.42 -6.72
C THR A 48 -15.27 -2.33 -8.15
N ALA A 49 -14.25 -1.50 -8.40
CA ALA A 49 -13.62 -1.36 -9.71
C ALA A 49 -12.92 -2.66 -10.12
N LEU A 50 -12.21 -3.28 -9.18
CA LEU A 50 -11.55 -4.56 -9.37
C LEU A 50 -12.54 -5.67 -9.73
N GLY A 51 -13.65 -5.79 -8.99
CA GLY A 51 -14.72 -6.75 -9.26
C GLY A 51 -15.34 -6.57 -10.66
N LYS A 52 -15.63 -5.33 -11.05
CA LYS A 52 -16.12 -5.01 -12.39
C LYS A 52 -15.13 -5.40 -13.48
N LEU A 53 -13.85 -5.09 -13.29
CA LEU A 53 -12.79 -5.44 -14.24
C LEU A 53 -12.73 -6.96 -14.48
N TRP A 54 -12.76 -7.74 -13.41
CA TRP A 54 -12.68 -9.20 -13.47
C TRP A 54 -13.89 -9.83 -14.14
N SER A 55 -15.11 -9.40 -13.79
CA SER A 55 -16.35 -9.86 -14.42
C SER A 55 -16.41 -9.48 -15.91
N SER A 56 -15.99 -8.25 -16.26
CA SER A 56 -15.93 -7.79 -17.64
C SER A 56 -14.84 -8.53 -18.46
N GLY A 57 -13.81 -9.04 -17.79
CA GLY A 57 -12.76 -9.87 -18.38
C GLY A 57 -13.21 -11.32 -18.68
N GLY A 58 -14.46 -11.68 -18.39
CA GLY A 58 -15.03 -12.99 -18.69
C GLY A 58 -14.80 -14.05 -17.60
N LEU A 59 -14.37 -13.64 -16.42
CA LEU A 59 -14.26 -14.54 -15.27
C LEU A 59 -15.65 -14.69 -14.60
N ILE A 60 -15.96 -15.91 -14.20
CA ILE A 60 -17.19 -16.27 -13.48
C ILE A 60 -16.87 -16.55 -12.01
N ASP A 61 -17.90 -16.63 -11.17
CA ASP A 61 -17.77 -16.89 -9.72
C ASP A 61 -16.75 -15.93 -9.06
N VAL A 62 -16.86 -14.65 -9.42
CA VAL A 62 -15.93 -13.64 -8.91
C VAL A 62 -16.25 -13.36 -7.44
N GLU A 63 -15.30 -13.68 -6.58
CA GLU A 63 -15.36 -13.42 -5.14
C GLU A 63 -14.23 -12.48 -4.74
N SER A 64 -14.51 -11.61 -3.76
CA SER A 64 -13.50 -10.65 -3.26
C SER A 64 -13.47 -10.62 -1.74
N GLN A 65 -12.32 -10.24 -1.20
CA GLN A 65 -12.08 -10.16 0.24
C GLN A 65 -11.11 -9.03 0.58
N ILE A 66 -11.37 -8.29 1.64
CA ILE A 66 -10.44 -7.33 2.22
C ILE A 66 -9.49 -8.08 3.14
N ILE A 67 -8.19 -7.81 2.98
CA ILE A 67 -7.11 -8.35 3.83
C ILE A 67 -6.46 -7.17 4.55
N ASN A 68 -6.61 -7.13 5.87
CA ASN A 68 -5.90 -6.18 6.72
C ASN A 68 -4.66 -6.86 7.30
N VAL A 69 -3.54 -6.16 7.22
CA VAL A 69 -2.26 -6.60 7.78
C VAL A 69 -1.67 -5.50 8.64
N GLU A 70 -0.83 -5.89 9.59
CA GLU A 70 -0.07 -4.95 10.40
C GLU A 70 1.39 -5.37 10.48
N ARG A 71 2.26 -4.39 10.68
CA ARG A 71 3.67 -4.60 10.94
C ARG A 71 4.10 -3.76 12.13
N GLN A 72 4.87 -4.38 13.02
CA GLN A 72 5.44 -3.74 14.19
C GLN A 72 6.89 -3.34 13.92
N PHE A 73 7.29 -2.20 14.45
CA PHE A 73 8.65 -1.65 14.38
C PHE A 73 9.06 -1.23 15.80
N ARG A 74 10.32 -1.44 16.15
CA ARG A 74 10.83 -1.05 17.47
C ARG A 74 10.73 0.46 17.70
N ASP A 75 11.03 1.23 16.65
CA ASP A 75 11.18 2.67 16.68
C ASP A 75 11.04 3.27 15.27
N ILE A 76 11.07 4.59 15.19
CA ILE A 76 10.98 5.31 13.92
C ILE A 76 12.16 5.02 12.98
N GLU A 77 13.33 4.68 13.51
CA GLU A 77 14.51 4.37 12.69
C GLU A 77 14.33 3.04 11.96
N GLU A 78 13.77 2.02 12.62
CA GLU A 78 13.44 0.76 11.95
C GLU A 78 12.34 0.94 10.91
N TYR A 79 11.30 1.73 11.23
CA TYR A 79 10.28 2.10 10.25
C TYR A 79 10.89 2.80 9.03
N TRP A 80 11.71 3.82 9.25
CA TRP A 80 12.38 4.58 8.20
C TRP A 80 13.23 3.69 7.29
N LYS A 81 14.03 2.80 7.88
CA LYS A 81 14.87 1.85 7.14
C LYS A 81 14.07 1.01 6.14
N ILE A 82 12.83 0.65 6.48
CA ILE A 82 11.94 -0.12 5.61
C ILE A 82 11.19 0.79 4.65
N ALA A 83 10.61 1.87 5.14
CA ALA A 83 9.76 2.77 4.36
C ALA A 83 10.54 3.51 3.26
N SER A 84 11.80 3.83 3.49
CA SER A 84 12.69 4.45 2.49
C SER A 84 13.01 3.53 1.30
N LEU A 85 12.75 2.22 1.41
CA LEU A 85 12.98 1.25 0.34
C LEU A 85 11.79 1.08 -0.60
N PHE A 86 10.62 1.67 -0.32
CA PHE A 86 9.50 1.58 -1.25
C PHE A 86 9.84 2.22 -2.61
N PRO A 87 9.55 1.55 -3.74
CA PRO A 87 9.97 2.01 -5.06
C PRO A 87 9.56 3.45 -5.41
N ASN A 88 8.35 3.85 -4.99
CA ASN A 88 7.83 5.20 -5.19
C ASN A 88 8.46 6.26 -4.27
N ILE A 89 9.20 5.84 -3.25
CA ILE A 89 9.88 6.70 -2.27
C ILE A 89 11.38 6.80 -2.59
N GLN A 90 12.00 5.71 -3.02
CA GLN A 90 13.45 5.64 -3.29
C GLN A 90 13.97 6.74 -4.21
N LYS A 91 13.16 7.21 -5.15
CA LYS A 91 13.55 8.29 -6.07
C LYS A 91 13.61 9.66 -5.40
N ILE A 92 12.89 9.84 -4.31
CA ILE A 92 12.81 11.11 -3.58
C ILE A 92 13.92 11.19 -2.51
N ILE A 93 14.26 10.08 -1.87
CA ILE A 93 15.24 10.06 -0.78
C ILE A 93 16.56 10.78 -1.12
N PRO A 94 17.18 10.58 -2.31
CA PRO A 94 18.45 11.22 -2.64
C PRO A 94 18.40 12.75 -2.78
N VAL A 95 17.19 13.33 -2.95
CA VAL A 95 17.04 14.79 -3.09
C VAL A 95 16.61 15.46 -1.78
N LEU A 96 16.37 14.68 -0.72
CA LEU A 96 16.10 15.22 0.62
C LEU A 96 17.39 15.62 1.33
N THR A 97 17.34 16.75 2.02
CA THR A 97 18.38 17.13 2.98
C THR A 97 18.23 16.34 4.27
N GLU A 98 19.27 16.26 5.09
CA GLU A 98 19.19 15.62 6.42
C GLU A 98 18.08 16.24 7.28
N THR A 99 17.95 17.56 7.28
CA THR A 99 16.87 18.26 8.00
C THR A 99 15.50 17.85 7.52
N GLN A 100 15.29 17.65 6.21
CA GLN A 100 14.02 17.20 5.66
C GLN A 100 13.74 15.74 6.01
N ILE A 101 14.76 14.89 6.10
CA ILE A 101 14.62 13.51 6.57
C ILE A 101 14.19 13.49 8.03
N ASP A 102 14.82 14.29 8.89
CA ASP A 102 14.46 14.40 10.31
C ASP A 102 13.04 14.95 10.49
N GLU A 103 12.67 15.97 9.72
CA GLU A 103 11.30 16.50 9.70
C GLU A 103 10.29 15.42 9.27
N LEU A 104 10.59 14.67 8.22
CA LEU A 104 9.72 13.60 7.73
C LEU A 104 9.53 12.51 8.80
N LYS A 105 10.59 12.07 9.47
CA LYS A 105 10.49 11.11 10.58
C LYS A 105 9.63 11.66 11.73
N ALA A 106 9.82 12.92 12.11
CA ALA A 106 9.02 13.56 13.16
C ALA A 106 7.53 13.68 12.79
N ARG A 107 7.21 13.80 11.51
CA ARG A 107 5.82 13.80 11.02
C ARG A 107 5.21 12.41 10.96
N LEU A 108 6.01 11.38 10.67
CA LEU A 108 5.56 10.00 10.51
C LEU A 108 5.27 9.32 11.85
N GLU A 109 6.13 9.50 12.85
CA GLU A 109 6.04 8.80 14.12
C GLU A 109 4.68 8.95 14.82
N PRO A 110 4.09 10.16 14.97
CA PRO A 110 2.79 10.33 15.61
C PRO A 110 1.61 9.79 14.79
N GLN A 111 1.81 9.45 13.53
CA GLN A 111 0.79 8.85 12.66
C GLN A 111 0.72 7.32 12.79
N LEU A 112 1.73 6.71 13.39
CA LEU A 112 1.76 5.27 13.66
C LEU A 112 1.10 4.98 15.01
N SER A 113 0.38 3.86 15.10
CA SER A 113 -0.19 3.42 16.36
C SER A 113 0.91 2.91 17.30
N ILE A 114 0.66 2.98 18.60
CA ILE A 114 1.59 2.46 19.62
C ILE A 114 1.00 1.17 20.18
N GLY A 115 1.74 0.09 20.08
CA GLY A 115 1.41 -1.20 20.65
C GLY A 115 1.64 -1.26 22.17
N SER A 116 1.17 -2.33 22.81
CA SER A 116 1.28 -2.55 24.25
C SER A 116 2.72 -2.53 24.78
N ASN A 117 3.68 -2.87 23.92
CA ASN A 117 5.11 -2.90 24.24
C ASN A 117 5.85 -1.61 23.82
N GLY A 118 5.12 -0.54 23.50
CA GLY A 118 5.72 0.71 22.99
C GLY A 118 6.22 0.66 21.55
N GLN A 119 5.99 -0.43 20.84
CA GLN A 119 6.34 -0.57 19.44
C GLN A 119 5.42 0.26 18.55
N LEU A 120 5.96 0.77 17.45
CA LEU A 120 5.18 1.45 16.42
C LEU A 120 4.48 0.40 15.54
N ILE A 121 3.22 0.63 15.21
CA ILE A 121 2.41 -0.27 14.39
C ILE A 121 1.92 0.48 13.16
N GLN A 122 2.20 -0.09 12.00
CA GLN A 122 1.59 0.33 10.73
C GLN A 122 0.61 -0.74 10.25
N THR A 123 -0.59 -0.31 9.87
CA THR A 123 -1.58 -1.14 9.21
C THR A 123 -1.56 -0.91 7.70
N ALA A 124 -1.94 -1.92 6.95
CA ALA A 124 -2.15 -1.82 5.50
C ALA A 124 -3.34 -2.69 5.09
N THR A 125 -3.98 -2.33 3.98
CA THR A 125 -5.17 -3.00 3.46
C THR A 125 -4.94 -3.41 2.01
N ALA A 126 -5.16 -4.68 1.73
CA ALA A 126 -5.18 -5.21 0.37
C ALA A 126 -6.57 -5.71 0.00
N ASN A 127 -6.93 -5.55 -1.26
CA ASN A 127 -8.11 -6.11 -1.87
C ASN A 127 -7.72 -7.38 -2.63
N ALA A 128 -8.24 -8.52 -2.19
CA ALA A 128 -8.04 -9.81 -2.83
C ALA A 128 -9.27 -10.17 -3.66
N ILE A 129 -9.04 -10.83 -4.79
CA ILE A 129 -10.09 -11.26 -5.70
C ILE A 129 -9.72 -12.60 -6.34
N LYS A 130 -10.68 -13.44 -6.57
CA LYS A 130 -10.55 -14.67 -7.36
C LYS A 130 -11.73 -14.85 -8.29
N GLY A 131 -11.55 -15.65 -9.32
CA GLY A 131 -12.61 -16.01 -10.28
C GLY A 131 -12.21 -17.25 -11.07
N SER A 132 -13.17 -17.86 -11.75
CA SER A 132 -12.98 -19.06 -12.56
C SER A 132 -12.99 -18.72 -14.04
N VAL A 133 -12.15 -19.43 -14.79
CA VAL A 133 -12.12 -19.36 -16.27
C VAL A 133 -13.20 -20.28 -16.82
N THR A 134 -14.04 -19.77 -17.73
CA THR A 134 -15.05 -20.57 -18.47
C THR A 134 -14.43 -21.55 -19.43
#